data_057d116609fdc746c68aa7e84cdc1e24
#
_entry.id   057d116609fdc746c68aa7e84cdc1e24
#
_cell.length_a   1.000
_cell.length_b   1.000
_cell.length_c   1.000
_cell.angle_alpha   90.00
_cell.angle_beta   90.00
_cell.angle_gamma   90.00
#
_symmetry.space_group_name_H-M   'P 1'
#
loop_
_entity.id
_entity.type
_entity.pdbx_description
1 polymer ?
#
loop_
_entity_poly.entity_id
_entity_poly.type
_entity_poly.pdbx_seq_one_letter_code
_entity_poly.pdbx_strand_id
1 'polypeptide(L)'
;LIKVAKARDVSFEVIDGSTSDKDRERIRFEYQAGKYQVLFGNAQSMGHGLTFTKGKRTIFSSPTPNLEHFLQGYKRIYRITQTEKTETVMVIAPNTIDEYVWGQCLKKDVKQSDFLAYLEN
;
A
#
# COMPACT_ATOMS: atom_id res chain seq x y z
N LEU A 1 -0.99 15.78 -1.98
CA LEU A 1 -2.00 14.99 -1.24
C LEU A 1 -2.18 15.50 0.18
N ILE A 2 -1.09 15.69 0.95
CA ILE A 2 -1.16 16.18 2.34
C ILE A 2 -1.88 17.53 2.45
N LYS A 3 -1.58 18.48 1.56
CA LYS A 3 -2.26 19.79 1.51
C LYS A 3 -3.78 19.64 1.28
N VAL A 4 -4.17 18.70 0.44
CA VAL A 4 -5.58 18.43 0.15
C VAL A 4 -6.27 17.80 1.37
N ALA A 5 -5.61 16.87 2.03
CA ALA A 5 -6.13 16.26 3.26
C ALA A 5 -6.36 17.29 4.34
N LYS A 6 -5.40 18.20 4.57
CA LYS A 6 -5.55 19.32 5.51
C LYS A 6 -6.69 20.24 5.14
N ALA A 7 -6.80 20.60 3.86
CA ALA A 7 -7.86 21.51 3.38
C ALA A 7 -9.27 20.91 3.50
N ARG A 8 -9.38 19.58 3.51
CA ARG A 8 -10.65 18.84 3.62
C ARG A 8 -10.91 18.28 5.02
N ASP A 9 -10.11 18.67 5.99
CA ASP A 9 -10.23 18.24 7.39
C ASP A 9 -10.22 16.70 7.54
N VAL A 10 -9.41 16.02 6.73
CA VAL A 10 -9.23 14.57 6.79
C VAL A 10 -8.15 14.25 7.82
N SER A 11 -8.45 13.39 8.77
CA SER A 11 -7.46 12.92 9.74
C SER A 11 -6.45 11.97 9.05
N PHE A 12 -5.16 12.28 9.20
CA PHE A 12 -4.11 11.51 8.54
C PHE A 12 -2.83 11.45 9.36
N GLU A 13 -1.98 10.50 9.01
CA GLU A 13 -0.60 10.41 9.46
C GLU A 13 0.30 10.07 8.28
N VAL A 14 1.61 10.28 8.45
CA VAL A 14 2.61 10.03 7.41
C VAL A 14 3.70 9.12 7.98
N ILE A 15 4.02 8.06 7.24
CA ILE A 15 5.15 7.19 7.51
C ILE A 15 6.14 7.32 6.37
N ASP A 16 7.31 7.87 6.65
CA ASP A 16 8.40 8.05 5.68
C ASP A 16 9.73 7.54 6.23
N GLY A 17 10.81 7.75 5.50
CA GLY A 17 12.14 7.29 5.90
C GLY A 17 12.68 7.92 7.19
N SER A 18 12.13 9.05 7.64
CA SER A 18 12.51 9.72 8.88
C SER A 18 11.69 9.27 10.10
N THR A 19 10.63 8.50 9.89
CA THR A 19 9.78 8.00 10.97
C THR A 19 10.51 6.94 11.79
N SER A 20 10.64 7.14 13.09
CA SER A 20 11.26 6.17 13.99
C SER A 20 10.42 4.89 14.11
N ASP A 21 11.05 3.79 14.50
CA ASP A 21 10.33 2.53 14.72
C ASP A 21 9.27 2.65 15.82
N LYS A 22 9.57 3.41 16.87
CA LYS A 22 8.61 3.72 17.93
C LYS A 22 7.38 4.47 17.40
N ASP A 23 7.59 5.47 16.55
CA ASP A 23 6.50 6.21 15.94
C ASP A 23 5.71 5.38 14.93
N ARG A 24 6.38 4.49 14.18
CA ARG A 24 5.69 3.54 13.28
C ARG A 24 4.73 2.64 14.04
N GLU A 25 5.16 2.09 15.17
CA GLU A 25 4.30 1.25 16.01
C GLU A 25 3.15 2.04 16.63
N ARG A 26 3.41 3.27 17.09
CA ARG A 26 2.36 4.16 17.60
C ARG A 26 1.31 4.45 16.52
N ILE A 27 1.76 4.83 15.34
CA ILE A 27 0.87 5.15 14.20
C ILE A 27 0.06 3.92 13.80
N ARG A 28 0.70 2.75 13.74
CA ARG A 28 0.01 1.49 13.46
C ARG A 28 -1.10 1.22 14.46
N PHE A 29 -0.80 1.31 15.74
CA PHE A 29 -1.76 1.08 16.81
C PHE A 29 -2.94 2.06 16.73
N GLU A 30 -2.65 3.34 16.56
CA GLU A 30 -3.67 4.40 16.47
C GLU A 30 -4.54 4.23 15.20
N TYR A 31 -3.94 3.84 14.08
CA TYR A 31 -4.69 3.56 12.85
C TYR A 31 -5.62 2.36 13.01
N GLN A 32 -5.14 1.28 13.60
CA GLN A 32 -5.96 0.10 13.87
C GLN A 32 -7.11 0.40 14.86
N ALA A 33 -6.92 1.38 15.74
CA ALA A 33 -7.98 1.89 16.62
C ALA A 33 -8.97 2.84 15.93
N GLY A 34 -8.74 3.17 14.65
CA GLY A 34 -9.63 4.03 13.86
C GLY A 34 -9.39 5.53 14.04
N LYS A 35 -8.24 5.95 14.59
CA LYS A 35 -7.93 7.36 14.83
C LYS A 35 -7.72 8.18 13.57
N TYR A 36 -7.23 7.55 12.50
CA TYR A 36 -6.92 8.21 11.23
C TYR A 36 -7.77 7.64 10.10
N GLN A 37 -8.21 8.51 9.21
CA GLN A 37 -8.92 8.12 7.98
C GLN A 37 -7.94 7.68 6.88
N VAL A 38 -6.75 8.28 6.85
CA VAL A 38 -5.75 8.04 5.79
C VAL A 38 -4.35 7.91 6.39
N LEU A 39 -3.58 6.95 5.85
CA LEU A 39 -2.14 6.89 6.05
C LEU A 39 -1.44 7.17 4.72
N PHE A 40 -0.50 8.10 4.74
CA PHE A 40 0.41 8.34 3.63
C PHE A 40 1.77 7.67 3.90
N GLY A 41 2.31 7.06 2.89
CA GLY A 41 3.63 6.47 2.99
C GLY A 41 4.09 5.87 1.67
N ASN A 42 5.32 5.41 1.62
CA ASN A 42 5.82 4.59 0.53
C ASN A 42 6.02 3.14 1.01
N ALA A 43 6.11 2.20 0.07
CA ALA A 43 6.19 0.79 0.39
C ALA A 43 7.40 0.44 1.26
N GLN A 44 8.54 1.11 1.06
CA GLN A 44 9.75 0.90 1.85
C GLN A 44 9.59 1.43 3.29
N SER A 45 9.06 2.64 3.44
CA SER A 45 8.88 3.30 4.73
C SER A 45 7.81 2.65 5.59
N MET A 46 6.82 2.04 4.99
CA MET A 46 5.77 1.29 5.72
C MET A 46 6.34 0.07 6.42
N GLY A 47 7.55 -0.35 6.07
CA GLY A 47 8.31 -1.38 6.75
C GLY A 47 7.77 -2.79 6.58
N HIS A 48 8.59 -3.77 6.94
CA HIS A 48 8.17 -5.17 6.99
C HIS A 48 7.38 -5.43 8.29
N GLY A 49 6.32 -6.21 8.19
CA GLY A 49 5.57 -6.67 9.36
C GLY A 49 4.51 -5.73 9.89
N LEU A 50 4.44 -4.47 9.46
CA LEU A 50 3.34 -3.60 9.84
C LEU A 50 2.02 -4.07 9.21
N THR A 51 0.96 -4.05 10.01
CA THR A 51 -0.37 -4.52 9.60
C THR A 51 -1.38 -3.40 9.77
N PHE A 52 -2.14 -3.13 8.71
CA PHE A 52 -3.14 -2.07 8.66
C PHE A 52 -4.50 -2.62 8.19
N THR A 53 -4.95 -3.72 8.78
CA THR A 53 -6.19 -4.42 8.39
C THR A 53 -7.47 -3.62 8.67
N LYS A 54 -7.39 -2.53 9.43
CA LYS A 54 -8.48 -1.56 9.54
C LYS A 54 -8.73 -0.85 8.20
N GLY A 55 -7.70 -0.72 7.36
CA GLY A 55 -7.81 -0.16 6.02
C GLY A 55 -8.53 -1.11 5.07
N LYS A 56 -9.36 -0.55 4.19
CA LYS A 56 -10.11 -1.28 3.18
C LYS A 56 -9.67 -0.94 1.76
N ARG A 57 -8.91 0.13 1.61
CA ARG A 57 -8.46 0.62 0.31
C ARG A 57 -6.99 1.01 0.34
N THR A 58 -6.24 0.48 -0.61
CA THR A 58 -4.87 0.92 -0.90
C THR A 58 -4.88 1.70 -2.21
N ILE A 59 -4.32 2.90 -2.20
CA ILE A 59 -4.20 3.74 -3.40
C ILE A 59 -2.73 3.97 -3.70
N PHE A 60 -2.29 3.49 -4.86
CA PHE A 60 -0.97 3.79 -5.38
C PHE A 60 -1.06 5.06 -6.23
N SER A 61 -0.46 6.15 -5.75
CA SER A 61 -0.49 7.45 -6.43
C SER A 61 0.43 7.52 -7.65
N SER A 62 1.36 6.58 -7.75
CA SER A 62 2.21 6.38 -8.93
C SER A 62 2.61 4.91 -9.04
N PRO A 63 2.74 4.37 -10.27
CA PRO A 63 3.19 3.00 -10.44
C PRO A 63 4.66 2.83 -10.07
N THR A 64 5.02 1.62 -9.66
CA THR A 64 6.40 1.22 -9.41
C THR A 64 6.76 0.02 -10.29
N PRO A 65 7.92 0.01 -10.95
CA PRO A 65 8.38 -1.16 -11.71
C PRO A 65 8.86 -2.31 -10.81
N ASN A 66 9.02 -2.05 -9.52
CA ASN A 66 9.47 -3.05 -8.56
C ASN A 66 8.26 -3.78 -7.96
N LEU A 67 8.08 -5.03 -8.39
CA LEU A 67 6.99 -5.89 -7.92
C LEU A 67 7.02 -6.08 -6.40
N GLU A 68 8.21 -6.21 -5.81
CA GLU A 68 8.33 -6.39 -4.37
C GLU A 68 7.77 -5.19 -3.60
N HIS A 69 8.10 -3.97 -4.04
CA HIS A 69 7.54 -2.75 -3.44
C HIS A 69 6.02 -2.68 -3.58
N PHE A 70 5.50 -3.06 -4.75
CA PHE A 70 4.05 -3.15 -4.96
C PHE A 70 3.40 -4.14 -3.99
N LEU A 71 3.93 -5.35 -3.89
CA LEU A 71 3.38 -6.38 -3.02
C LEU A 71 3.51 -6.02 -1.54
N GLN A 72 4.57 -5.36 -1.13
CA GLN A 72 4.73 -4.85 0.23
C GLN A 72 3.62 -3.86 0.59
N GLY A 73 3.33 -2.91 -0.29
CA GLY A 73 2.23 -1.97 -0.10
C GLY A 73 0.87 -2.65 -0.08
N TYR A 74 0.62 -3.50 -1.06
CA TYR A 74 -0.63 -4.25 -1.18
C TYR A 74 -0.93 -5.10 0.05
N LYS A 75 0.06 -5.81 0.58
CA LYS A 75 -0.10 -6.73 1.72
C LYS A 75 -0.23 -6.03 3.08
N ARG A 76 -0.18 -4.70 3.15
CA ARG A 76 -0.40 -4.01 4.43
C ARG A 76 -1.83 -4.11 4.92
N ILE A 77 -2.80 -4.09 4.03
CA ILE A 77 -4.22 -4.25 4.37
C ILE A 77 -4.77 -5.63 3.98
N TYR A 78 -4.24 -6.24 2.91
CA TYR A 78 -4.63 -7.57 2.48
C TYR A 78 -3.80 -8.64 3.20
N ARG A 79 -4.29 -9.09 4.34
CA ARG A 79 -3.66 -10.08 5.19
C ARG A 79 -4.67 -11.13 5.66
N ILE A 80 -4.15 -12.24 6.18
CA ILE A 80 -4.98 -13.35 6.68
C ILE A 80 -5.97 -12.93 7.78
N THR A 81 -5.64 -11.89 8.53
CA THR A 81 -6.51 -11.31 9.56
C THR A 81 -7.53 -10.30 9.04
N GLN A 82 -7.49 -10.01 7.72
CA GLN A 82 -8.46 -9.11 7.09
C GLN A 82 -9.81 -9.81 6.96
N THR A 83 -10.84 -9.24 7.57
CA THR A 83 -12.20 -9.77 7.56
C THR A 83 -13.11 -9.05 6.56
N GLU A 84 -12.64 -7.93 6.02
CA GLU A 84 -13.41 -7.08 5.11
C GLU A 84 -12.90 -7.21 3.68
N LYS A 85 -13.77 -6.95 2.72
CA LYS A 85 -13.38 -6.85 1.32
C LYS A 85 -12.45 -5.65 1.13
N THR A 86 -11.31 -5.86 0.47
CA THR A 86 -10.33 -4.82 0.20
C THR A 86 -10.33 -4.42 -1.28
N GLU A 87 -9.94 -3.19 -1.54
CA GLU A 87 -9.80 -2.63 -2.88
C GLU A 87 -8.42 -2.05 -3.07
N THR A 88 -7.82 -2.30 -4.22
CA THR A 88 -6.56 -1.67 -4.62
C THR A 88 -6.79 -0.81 -5.86
N VAL A 89 -6.41 0.45 -5.77
CA VAL A 89 -6.57 1.45 -6.84
C VAL A 89 -5.19 1.92 -7.27
N MET A 90 -4.95 1.92 -8.57
CA MET A 90 -3.75 2.50 -9.17
C MET A 90 -4.12 3.77 -9.94
N VAL A 91 -3.51 4.88 -9.55
CA VAL A 91 -3.66 6.15 -10.29
C VAL A 91 -2.59 6.20 -11.38
N ILE A 92 -3.02 6.30 -12.62
CA ILE A 92 -2.13 6.40 -13.79
C ILE A 92 -2.51 7.58 -14.66
N ALA A 93 -1.52 8.21 -15.28
CA ALA A 93 -1.75 9.20 -16.33
C ALA A 93 -1.87 8.47 -17.67
N PRO A 94 -2.99 8.59 -18.40
CA PRO A 94 -3.16 7.92 -19.68
C PRO A 94 -2.15 8.44 -20.72
N ASN A 95 -1.75 7.57 -21.64
CA ASN A 95 -0.77 7.87 -22.71
C ASN A 95 0.59 8.34 -22.18
N THR A 96 1.00 7.86 -21.01
CA THR A 96 2.30 8.13 -20.39
C THR A 96 3.05 6.84 -20.07
N ILE A 97 4.29 6.99 -19.59
CA ILE A 97 5.08 5.85 -19.10
C ILE A 97 4.41 5.08 -17.96
N ASP A 98 3.48 5.69 -17.24
CA ASP A 98 2.75 5.04 -16.14
C ASP A 98 2.04 3.77 -16.60
N GLU A 99 1.39 3.81 -17.76
CA GLU A 99 0.70 2.64 -18.33
C GLU A 99 1.69 1.49 -18.58
N TYR A 100 2.86 1.81 -19.14
CA TYR A 100 3.90 0.82 -19.39
C TYR A 100 4.43 0.22 -18.11
N VAL A 101 4.78 1.05 -17.13
CA VAL A 101 5.35 0.62 -15.84
C VAL A 101 4.36 -0.28 -15.10
N TRP A 102 3.10 0.12 -15.04
CA TRP A 102 2.03 -0.67 -14.41
C TRP A 102 1.82 -2.01 -15.14
N GLY A 103 1.79 -2.00 -16.47
CA GLY A 103 1.69 -3.21 -17.27
C GLY A 103 2.83 -4.19 -17.02
N GLN A 104 4.06 -3.70 -16.84
CA GLN A 104 5.21 -4.56 -16.48
C GLN A 104 5.07 -5.15 -15.08
N CYS A 105 4.57 -4.37 -14.13
CA CYS A 105 4.33 -4.84 -12.76
C CYS A 105 3.29 -5.98 -12.74
N LEU A 106 2.18 -5.82 -13.44
CA LEU A 106 1.14 -6.85 -13.56
C LEU A 106 1.67 -8.14 -14.20
N LYS A 107 2.48 -8.04 -15.24
CA LYS A 107 3.09 -9.23 -15.90
C LYS A 107 4.00 -9.98 -14.95
N LYS A 108 4.75 -9.29 -14.12
CA LYS A 108 5.62 -9.93 -13.11
C LYS A 108 4.80 -10.65 -12.05
N ASP A 109 3.71 -10.06 -11.61
CA ASP A 109 2.82 -10.66 -10.63
C ASP A 109 2.18 -11.95 -11.15
N VAL A 110 1.66 -11.94 -12.37
CA VAL A 110 1.10 -13.14 -13.04
C VAL A 110 2.15 -14.25 -13.12
N LYS A 111 3.36 -13.95 -13.58
CA LYS A 111 4.42 -14.95 -13.67
C LYS A 111 4.79 -15.56 -12.31
N GLN A 112 4.83 -14.75 -11.28
CA GLN A 112 5.10 -15.24 -9.93
C GLN A 112 3.98 -16.14 -9.42
N SER A 113 2.74 -15.75 -9.64
CA SER A 113 1.56 -16.54 -9.26
C SER A 113 1.52 -17.90 -10.00
N ASP A 114 1.80 -17.90 -11.29
CA ASP A 114 1.87 -19.12 -12.10
C ASP A 114 2.96 -20.07 -11.60
N PHE A 115 4.12 -19.52 -11.25
CA PHE A 115 5.23 -20.31 -10.72
C PHE A 115 4.88 -20.94 -9.36
N LEU A 116 4.26 -20.16 -8.46
CA LEU A 116 3.81 -20.67 -7.17
C LEU A 116 2.74 -21.77 -7.33
N ALA A 117 1.78 -21.58 -8.21
CA ALA A 117 0.78 -22.57 -8.51
C ALA A 117 1.40 -23.88 -9.06
N TYR A 118 2.43 -23.76 -9.88
CA TYR A 118 3.19 -24.93 -10.38
C TYR A 118 3.87 -25.70 -9.24
N LEU A 119 4.45 -25.01 -8.27
CA LEU A 119 5.12 -25.64 -7.12
C LEU A 119 4.15 -26.34 -6.17
N GLU A 120 2.92 -25.87 -6.08
CA GLU A 120 1.87 -26.45 -5.22
C GLU A 120 1.24 -27.72 -5.83
N ASN A 121 1.41 -27.92 -7.11
CA ASN A 121 0.95 -29.10 -7.83
C ASN A 121 2.05 -30.17 -7.94
#